data_04f78ffc48c97f90e248c1152f0da355
#
_entry.id   04f78ffc48c97f90e248c1152f0da355
#
_cell.length_a   1.000
_cell.length_b   1.000
_cell.length_c   1.000
_cell.angle_alpha   90.00
_cell.angle_beta   90.00
_cell.angle_gamma   90.00
#
_symmetry.space_group_name_H-M   'P 1'
#
loop_
_entity.id
_entity.type
_entity.pdbx_description
1 polymer ?
#
loop_
_entity_poly.entity_id
_entity_poly.type
_entity_poly.pdbx_seq_one_letter_code
_entity_poly.pdbx_strand_id
1 'polypeptide(L)'
;MSRLELALLFAAGTAALLLLVVKPHAQPPPSPYCRAGPPLAGVYHSPRLEVKKRCAVATGVVTKVKFEEFDGDVHVGLRTSDGDLVVEVIPQDRATVPIPETGARVTVVGPQVWDTAHGWPEIHPAWWISSGRIVAASAQELARVQSLLRDTRGDQEVNDD
;
A
#
# COMPACT_ATOMS: atom_id res chain seq x y z
N MET A 1 -74.60 -31.89 33.27
CA MET A 1 -73.20 -31.97 33.78
C MET A 1 -72.33 -32.00 32.57
N SER A 2 -71.80 -30.87 32.20
CA SER A 2 -70.98 -30.63 30.99
C SER A 2 -69.50 -30.90 31.28
N ARG A 3 -68.88 -31.68 30.45
CA ARG A 3 -67.45 -31.88 30.48
C ARG A 3 -66.82 -30.87 29.50
N LEU A 4 -66.06 -29.99 30.03
CA LEU A 4 -65.25 -29.00 29.29
C LEU A 4 -64.03 -29.72 28.78
N GLU A 5 -63.87 -29.91 27.45
CA GLU A 5 -62.67 -30.39 26.83
C GLU A 5 -61.80 -29.20 26.49
N LEU A 6 -60.63 -29.13 27.14
CA LEU A 6 -59.61 -28.12 26.92
C LEU A 6 -58.68 -28.62 25.80
N ALA A 7 -58.81 -28.07 24.59
CA ALA A 7 -57.93 -28.34 23.47
C ALA A 7 -56.72 -27.47 23.62
N LEU A 8 -55.55 -28.08 23.90
CA LEU A 8 -54.24 -27.47 23.86
C LEU A 8 -53.73 -27.43 22.41
N LEU A 9 -53.76 -26.25 21.79
CA LEU A 9 -53.11 -25.98 20.52
C LEU A 9 -51.60 -25.76 20.74
N PHE A 10 -50.81 -26.76 20.43
CA PHE A 10 -49.34 -26.60 20.30
C PHE A 10 -49.06 -25.90 18.99
N ALA A 11 -48.72 -24.61 19.05
CA ALA A 11 -48.15 -23.87 17.94
C ALA A 11 -46.65 -24.18 17.87
N ALA A 12 -46.27 -25.10 16.98
CA ALA A 12 -44.88 -25.34 16.65
C ALA A 12 -44.33 -24.20 15.77
N GLY A 13 -43.71 -23.23 16.42
CA GLY A 13 -43.00 -22.16 15.73
C GLY A 13 -41.67 -22.69 15.15
N THR A 14 -41.66 -22.97 13.86
CA THR A 14 -40.40 -23.24 13.12
C THR A 14 -39.66 -21.92 12.92
N ALA A 15 -38.69 -21.64 13.78
CA ALA A 15 -37.71 -20.56 13.55
C ALA A 15 -36.82 -20.97 12.41
N ALA A 16 -37.06 -20.43 11.18
CA ALA A 16 -36.17 -20.55 10.06
C ALA A 16 -34.92 -19.68 10.30
N LEU A 17 -33.82 -20.31 10.75
CA LEU A 17 -32.54 -19.67 10.88
C LEU A 17 -31.98 -19.39 9.47
N LEU A 18 -32.18 -18.16 8.99
CA LEU A 18 -31.51 -17.68 7.76
C LEU A 18 -30.01 -17.57 8.01
N LEU A 19 -29.27 -18.62 7.65
CA LEU A 19 -27.81 -18.57 7.53
C LEU A 19 -27.46 -17.63 6.37
N LEU A 20 -27.15 -16.38 6.68
CA LEU A 20 -26.50 -15.46 5.75
C LEU A 20 -25.13 -16.04 5.39
N VAL A 21 -25.07 -16.78 4.28
CA VAL A 21 -23.80 -17.20 3.67
C VAL A 21 -23.13 -15.93 3.12
N VAL A 22 -22.29 -15.30 3.96
CA VAL A 22 -21.38 -14.25 3.50
C VAL A 22 -20.41 -14.92 2.54
N LYS A 23 -20.65 -14.76 1.23
CA LYS A 23 -19.68 -15.20 0.22
C LYS A 23 -18.37 -14.48 0.51
N PRO A 24 -17.24 -15.21 0.71
CA PRO A 24 -15.96 -14.55 0.83
C PRO A 24 -15.77 -13.71 -0.43
N HIS A 25 -15.55 -12.41 -0.25
CA HIS A 25 -15.17 -11.54 -1.35
C HIS A 25 -13.87 -12.12 -1.93
N ALA A 26 -13.95 -12.66 -3.14
CA ALA A 26 -12.76 -13.07 -3.86
C ALA A 26 -11.84 -11.82 -3.95
N GLN A 27 -10.65 -11.91 -3.36
CA GLN A 27 -9.67 -10.84 -3.51
C GLN A 27 -9.41 -10.67 -5.01
N PRO A 28 -9.42 -9.42 -5.51
CA PRO A 28 -9.07 -9.18 -6.89
C PRO A 28 -7.68 -9.79 -7.17
N PRO A 29 -7.46 -10.33 -8.38
CA PRO A 29 -6.16 -10.89 -8.72
C PRO A 29 -5.08 -9.83 -8.50
N PRO A 30 -3.88 -10.24 -8.06
CA PRO A 30 -2.78 -9.30 -7.85
C PRO A 30 -2.53 -8.53 -9.15
N SER A 31 -2.27 -7.23 -9.04
CA SER A 31 -1.93 -6.39 -10.19
C SER A 31 -0.75 -6.99 -10.96
N PRO A 32 -0.74 -6.99 -12.30
CA PRO A 32 0.40 -7.46 -13.10
C PRO A 32 1.68 -6.66 -12.83
N TYR A 33 1.56 -5.51 -12.18
CA TYR A 33 2.68 -4.65 -11.77
C TYR A 33 3.26 -4.99 -10.40
N CYS A 34 2.74 -6.01 -9.69
CA CYS A 34 3.31 -6.48 -8.44
C CYS A 34 4.66 -7.16 -8.72
N ARG A 35 5.70 -6.75 -7.99
CA ARG A 35 7.03 -7.34 -8.10
C ARG A 35 7.20 -8.56 -7.19
N ALA A 36 7.93 -9.54 -7.65
CA ALA A 36 8.44 -10.63 -6.82
C ALA A 36 9.63 -10.17 -5.97
N GLY A 37 9.96 -10.92 -4.91
CA GLY A 37 11.09 -10.62 -4.03
C GLY A 37 10.76 -9.71 -2.86
N PRO A 38 11.77 -9.15 -2.16
CA PRO A 38 11.56 -8.28 -1.01
C PRO A 38 10.79 -7.02 -1.40
N PRO A 39 9.70 -6.69 -0.70
CA PRO A 39 8.85 -5.55 -1.08
C PRO A 39 9.57 -4.21 -0.97
N LEU A 40 10.53 -4.07 -0.06
CA LEU A 40 11.29 -2.84 0.20
C LEU A 40 12.69 -2.85 -0.45
N ALA A 41 12.90 -3.66 -1.49
CA ALA A 41 14.19 -3.69 -2.17
C ALA A 41 14.56 -2.31 -2.73
N GLY A 42 15.76 -1.82 -2.37
CA GLY A 42 16.28 -0.52 -2.81
C GLY A 42 15.78 0.69 -2.01
N VAL A 43 14.94 0.48 -1.00
CA VAL A 43 14.43 1.56 -0.14
C VAL A 43 15.46 1.90 0.94
N TYR A 44 15.78 3.18 1.04
CA TYR A 44 16.60 3.73 2.11
C TYR A 44 15.80 3.80 3.42
N HIS A 45 16.43 3.57 4.56
CA HIS A 45 15.80 3.53 5.90
C HIS A 45 14.58 2.59 5.99
N SER A 46 14.59 1.48 5.26
CA SER A 46 13.51 0.49 5.27
C SER A 46 13.11 -0.06 6.65
N PRO A 47 13.97 -0.10 7.71
CA PRO A 47 13.56 -0.59 9.04
C PRO A 47 12.44 0.21 9.70
N ARG A 48 12.24 1.48 9.33
CA ARG A 48 11.11 2.30 9.84
C ARG A 48 9.77 1.95 9.21
N LEU A 49 9.76 1.15 8.14
CA LEU A 49 8.59 0.86 7.33
C LEU A 49 8.00 -0.51 7.67
N GLU A 50 6.80 -0.51 8.22
CA GLU A 50 6.05 -1.73 8.47
C GLU A 50 5.21 -2.11 7.26
N VAL A 51 5.53 -3.23 6.59
CA VAL A 51 4.79 -3.72 5.44
C VAL A 51 3.40 -4.20 5.87
N LYS A 52 2.36 -3.49 5.47
CA LYS A 52 0.95 -3.86 5.71
C LYS A 52 0.38 -4.73 4.60
N LYS A 53 0.75 -4.46 3.34
CA LYS A 53 0.43 -5.30 2.17
C LYS A 53 1.64 -5.38 1.25
N ARG A 54 2.03 -6.58 0.85
CA ARG A 54 3.17 -6.78 -0.07
C ARG A 54 2.96 -6.14 -1.44
N CYS A 55 1.73 -6.04 -1.88
CA CYS A 55 1.34 -5.35 -3.10
C CYS A 55 -0.07 -4.78 -2.90
N ALA A 56 -0.21 -3.50 -3.08
CA ALA A 56 -1.47 -2.78 -3.01
C ALA A 56 -1.67 -1.96 -4.29
N VAL A 57 -2.94 -1.66 -4.57
CA VAL A 57 -3.36 -0.74 -5.63
C VAL A 57 -4.12 0.38 -4.95
N ALA A 58 -3.73 1.61 -5.21
CA ALA A 58 -4.46 2.79 -4.76
C ALA A 58 -4.78 3.71 -5.94
N THR A 59 -5.96 4.31 -5.94
CA THR A 59 -6.37 5.28 -6.95
C THR A 59 -6.78 6.57 -6.28
N GLY A 60 -6.29 7.70 -6.78
CA GLY A 60 -6.59 8.98 -6.18
C GLY A 60 -6.23 10.16 -7.06
N VAL A 61 -6.31 11.36 -6.47
CA VAL A 61 -5.89 12.61 -7.09
C VAL A 61 -4.59 13.08 -6.45
N VAL A 62 -3.61 13.40 -7.27
CA VAL A 62 -2.31 13.92 -6.83
C VAL A 62 -2.49 15.31 -6.21
N THR A 63 -2.10 15.46 -4.96
CA THR A 63 -2.21 16.74 -4.22
C THR A 63 -0.91 17.52 -4.20
N LYS A 64 0.24 16.83 -4.30
CA LYS A 64 1.58 17.44 -4.25
C LYS A 64 2.59 16.50 -4.89
N VAL A 65 3.63 17.05 -5.48
CA VAL A 65 4.84 16.33 -5.91
C VAL A 65 6.06 17.07 -5.38
N LYS A 66 6.97 16.35 -4.73
CA LYS A 66 8.21 16.90 -4.17
C LYS A 66 9.38 15.95 -4.48
N PHE A 67 10.47 16.49 -4.98
CA PHE A 67 11.75 15.78 -5.14
C PHE A 67 12.57 15.99 -3.86
N GLU A 68 12.98 14.90 -3.23
CA GLU A 68 13.84 14.95 -2.05
C GLU A 68 15.31 14.97 -2.48
N GLU A 69 16.05 15.93 -1.92
CA GLU A 69 17.47 16.11 -2.29
C GLU A 69 18.38 15.08 -1.62
N PHE A 70 17.99 14.58 -0.44
CA PHE A 70 18.85 13.73 0.39
C PHE A 70 18.98 12.32 -0.19
N ASP A 71 17.90 11.62 -0.35
CA ASP A 71 17.82 10.23 -0.84
C ASP A 71 17.37 10.14 -2.30
N GLY A 72 16.90 11.24 -2.87
CA GLY A 72 16.49 11.34 -4.28
C GLY A 72 15.11 10.76 -4.58
N ASP A 73 14.36 10.40 -3.55
CA ASP A 73 12.98 9.92 -3.68
C ASP A 73 12.05 11.03 -4.19
N VAL A 74 11.02 10.65 -4.89
CA VAL A 74 9.94 11.58 -5.28
C VAL A 74 8.71 11.25 -4.47
N HIS A 75 8.33 12.19 -3.61
CA HIS A 75 7.11 12.11 -2.80
C HIS A 75 5.92 12.64 -3.58
N VAL A 76 4.91 11.82 -3.74
CA VAL A 76 3.64 12.16 -4.37
C VAL A 76 2.53 12.03 -3.35
N GLY A 77 1.95 13.14 -2.90
CA GLY A 77 0.75 13.13 -2.08
C GLY A 77 -0.44 12.66 -2.90
N LEU A 78 -1.17 11.66 -2.43
CA LEU A 78 -2.32 11.08 -3.12
C LEU A 78 -3.55 11.11 -2.22
N ARG A 79 -4.59 11.81 -2.63
CA ARG A 79 -5.91 11.79 -1.98
C ARG A 79 -6.77 10.71 -2.57
N THR A 80 -7.08 9.69 -1.77
CA THR A 80 -7.91 8.55 -2.15
C THR A 80 -9.29 8.64 -1.50
N SER A 81 -10.19 7.68 -1.78
CA SER A 81 -11.46 7.52 -1.05
C SER A 81 -11.28 7.16 0.42
N ASP A 82 -10.16 6.51 0.76
CA ASP A 82 -9.88 5.97 2.09
C ASP A 82 -9.02 6.93 2.93
N GLY A 83 -8.68 8.09 2.39
CA GLY A 83 -7.85 9.12 3.00
C GLY A 83 -6.60 9.46 2.19
N ASP A 84 -5.78 10.32 2.77
CA ASP A 84 -4.53 10.75 2.14
C ASP A 84 -3.43 9.71 2.42
N LEU A 85 -2.57 9.46 1.43
CA LEU A 85 -1.38 8.66 1.56
C LEU A 85 -0.21 9.28 0.78
N VAL A 86 1.01 8.89 1.11
CA VAL A 86 2.21 9.26 0.36
C VAL A 86 2.58 8.11 -0.58
N VAL A 87 3.00 8.46 -1.78
CA VAL A 87 3.55 7.52 -2.77
C VAL A 87 5.00 7.93 -3.01
N GLU A 88 5.93 7.00 -2.85
CA GLU A 88 7.36 7.28 -3.00
C GLU A 88 7.94 6.52 -4.18
N VAL A 89 8.54 7.28 -5.11
CA VAL A 89 9.26 6.73 -6.26
C VAL A 89 10.75 6.86 -5.98
N ILE A 90 11.40 5.72 -5.72
CA ILE A 90 12.83 5.68 -5.43
C ILE A 90 13.66 5.97 -6.68
N PRO A 91 14.90 6.50 -6.57
CA PRO A 91 15.74 6.90 -7.70
C PRO A 91 15.93 5.82 -8.75
N GLN A 92 16.10 4.56 -8.31
CA GLN A 92 16.32 3.41 -9.20
C GLN A 92 15.12 3.14 -10.10
N ASP A 93 13.91 3.48 -9.66
CA ASP A 93 12.66 3.24 -10.38
C ASP A 93 12.25 4.42 -11.28
N ARG A 94 12.82 5.61 -11.09
CA ARG A 94 12.49 6.83 -11.84
C ARG A 94 12.72 6.74 -13.34
N ALA A 95 13.51 5.76 -13.80
CA ALA A 95 13.69 5.49 -15.22
C ALA A 95 12.48 4.78 -15.88
N THR A 96 11.60 4.17 -15.08
CA THR A 96 10.49 3.35 -15.58
C THR A 96 9.13 3.71 -14.96
N VAL A 97 9.12 4.30 -13.76
CA VAL A 97 7.92 4.74 -13.08
C VAL A 97 7.70 6.23 -13.36
N PRO A 98 6.60 6.61 -14.04
CA PRO A 98 6.36 8.01 -14.38
C PRO A 98 5.99 8.83 -13.13
N ILE A 99 6.45 10.08 -13.10
CA ILE A 99 6.10 11.06 -12.07
C ILE A 99 4.89 11.86 -12.55
N PRO A 100 3.74 11.79 -11.84
CA PRO A 100 2.52 12.46 -12.21
C PRO A 100 2.58 13.96 -11.91
N GLU A 101 1.64 14.71 -12.48
CA GLU A 101 1.47 16.13 -12.16
C GLU A 101 0.40 16.31 -11.06
N THR A 102 0.54 17.40 -10.29
CA THR A 102 -0.47 17.79 -9.31
C THR A 102 -1.83 18.00 -9.98
N GLY A 103 -2.91 17.48 -9.38
CA GLY A 103 -4.27 17.48 -9.92
C GLY A 103 -4.60 16.27 -10.81
N ALA A 104 -3.61 15.50 -11.25
CA ALA A 104 -3.86 14.29 -12.04
C ALA A 104 -4.56 13.21 -11.20
N ARG A 105 -5.50 12.46 -11.82
CA ARG A 105 -6.03 11.23 -11.26
C ARG A 105 -5.16 10.08 -11.72
N VAL A 106 -4.61 9.32 -10.77
CA VAL A 106 -3.70 8.21 -11.05
C VAL A 106 -4.09 6.97 -10.27
N THR A 107 -3.67 5.83 -10.79
CA THR A 107 -3.61 4.56 -10.06
C THR A 107 -2.15 4.23 -9.83
N VAL A 108 -1.81 3.80 -8.62
CA VAL A 108 -0.45 3.45 -8.19
C VAL A 108 -0.43 2.01 -7.68
N VAL A 109 0.69 1.32 -7.89
CA VAL A 109 0.91 -0.06 -7.44
C VAL A 109 2.26 -0.13 -6.72
N GLY A 110 2.28 -0.78 -5.56
CA GLY A 110 3.47 -1.00 -4.75
C GLY A 110 3.11 -1.62 -3.41
N PRO A 111 4.07 -1.89 -2.53
CA PRO A 111 3.79 -2.31 -1.17
C PRO A 111 3.16 -1.16 -0.40
N GLN A 112 2.10 -1.47 0.35
CA GLN A 112 1.54 -0.53 1.31
C GLN A 112 2.27 -0.72 2.64
N VAL A 113 2.81 0.36 3.13
CA VAL A 113 3.55 0.41 4.39
C VAL A 113 2.96 1.44 5.35
N TRP A 114 3.32 1.32 6.62
CA TRP A 114 3.18 2.35 7.62
C TRP A 114 4.56 2.89 7.96
N ASP A 115 4.81 4.16 7.75
CA ASP A 115 6.04 4.79 8.18
C ASP A 115 5.92 5.14 9.67
N THR A 116 6.66 4.43 10.50
CA THR A 116 6.63 4.62 11.97
C THR A 116 7.30 5.90 12.42
N ALA A 117 8.22 6.45 11.63
CA ALA A 117 8.90 7.70 11.95
C ALA A 117 8.01 8.93 11.68
N HIS A 118 7.16 8.85 10.66
CA HIS A 118 6.28 9.97 10.28
C HIS A 118 4.82 9.77 10.71
N GLY A 119 4.39 8.53 10.95
CA GLY A 119 3.04 8.22 11.43
C GLY A 119 1.96 8.29 10.35
N TRP A 120 2.29 7.93 9.11
CA TRP A 120 1.32 7.89 8.00
C TRP A 120 1.47 6.67 7.09
N PRO A 121 0.42 6.34 6.29
CA PRO A 121 0.47 5.27 5.32
C PRO A 121 1.18 5.70 4.03
N GLU A 122 1.90 4.76 3.40
CA GLU A 122 2.59 5.00 2.13
C GLU A 122 2.41 3.83 1.16
N ILE A 123 2.60 4.11 -0.15
CA ILE A 123 3.03 3.13 -1.15
C ILE A 123 4.51 3.37 -1.39
N HIS A 124 5.36 2.51 -0.85
CA HIS A 124 6.82 2.70 -0.88
C HIS A 124 7.56 1.35 -1.01
N PRO A 125 8.31 1.15 -2.12
CA PRO A 125 8.39 2.01 -3.29
C PRO A 125 7.19 1.86 -4.23
N ALA A 126 6.87 2.89 -5.01
CA ALA A 126 5.93 2.74 -6.10
C ALA A 126 6.57 1.95 -7.24
N TRP A 127 5.94 0.86 -7.65
CA TRP A 127 6.40 0.00 -8.74
C TRP A 127 5.81 0.39 -10.09
N TRP A 128 4.67 1.06 -10.07
CA TRP A 128 3.97 1.53 -11.25
C TRP A 128 3.00 2.67 -10.92
N ILE A 129 2.89 3.62 -11.82
CA ILE A 129 1.93 4.73 -11.80
C ILE A 129 1.31 4.83 -13.19
N SER A 130 0.00 5.01 -13.27
CA SER A 130 -0.77 4.94 -14.52
C SER A 130 -0.48 6.05 -15.52
N SER A 131 0.03 7.20 -15.08
CA SER A 131 0.34 8.35 -15.93
C SER A 131 1.35 9.29 -15.32
N GLY A 132 2.00 10.08 -16.13
CA GLY A 132 3.04 11.03 -15.76
C GLY A 132 4.13 11.08 -16.81
N ARG A 133 5.23 11.75 -16.50
CA ARG A 133 6.43 11.79 -17.34
C ARG A 133 7.58 11.05 -16.67
N ILE A 134 8.44 10.44 -17.47
CA ILE A 134 9.68 9.85 -16.95
C ILE A 134 10.66 10.97 -16.60
N VAL A 135 11.16 10.94 -15.36
CA VAL A 135 12.16 11.86 -14.83
C VAL A 135 13.26 11.01 -14.20
N ALA A 136 14.12 10.44 -15.02
CA ALA A 136 15.18 9.55 -14.57
C ALA A 136 16.10 10.26 -13.56
N ALA A 137 16.54 9.53 -12.54
CA ALA A 137 17.57 10.01 -11.64
C ALA A 137 18.91 10.13 -12.37
N SER A 138 19.69 11.15 -12.02
CA SER A 138 21.05 11.33 -12.54
C SER A 138 21.99 10.25 -12.00
N ALA A 139 23.12 10.04 -12.67
CA ALA A 139 24.16 9.13 -12.20
C ALA A 139 24.69 9.51 -10.80
N GLN A 140 24.72 10.81 -10.49
CA GLN A 140 25.15 11.31 -9.18
C GLN A 140 24.12 10.99 -8.09
N GLU A 141 22.82 11.14 -8.34
CA GLU A 141 21.76 10.75 -7.40
C GLU A 141 21.82 9.24 -7.13
N LEU A 142 21.93 8.42 -8.20
CA LEU A 142 22.04 6.96 -8.06
C LEU A 142 23.28 6.54 -7.26
N ALA A 143 24.45 7.16 -7.51
CA ALA A 143 25.67 6.87 -6.77
C ALA A 143 25.53 7.22 -5.29
N ARG A 144 24.91 8.36 -4.97
CA ARG A 144 24.63 8.78 -3.58
C ARG A 144 23.72 7.77 -2.86
N VAL A 145 22.61 7.40 -3.48
CA VAL A 145 21.67 6.41 -2.87
C VAL A 145 22.34 5.06 -2.65
N GLN A 146 23.16 4.61 -3.60
CA GLN A 146 23.93 3.37 -3.41
C GLN A 146 24.90 3.46 -2.23
N SER A 147 25.50 4.64 -1.95
CA SER A 147 26.31 4.84 -0.75
C SER A 147 25.47 4.73 0.52
N LEU A 148 24.35 5.46 0.58
CA LEU A 148 23.42 5.42 1.74
C LEU A 148 22.95 4.00 2.05
N LEU A 149 22.62 3.20 1.01
CA LEU A 149 22.18 1.82 1.17
C LEU A 149 23.29 0.87 1.66
N ARG A 150 24.56 1.18 1.38
CA ARG A 150 25.70 0.41 1.92
C ARG A 150 25.92 0.74 3.39
N ASP A 151 25.88 2.03 3.74
CA ASP A 151 26.14 2.50 5.10
C ASP A 151 25.09 1.93 6.09
N THR A 152 23.80 1.92 5.72
CA THR A 152 22.73 1.33 6.56
C THR A 152 22.85 -0.19 6.71
N ARG A 153 23.45 -0.91 5.78
CA ARG A 153 23.72 -2.35 5.93
C ARG A 153 24.88 -2.62 6.89
N GLY A 154 25.92 -1.81 6.86
CA GLY A 154 27.04 -1.92 7.80
C GLY A 154 26.62 -1.72 9.26
N ASP A 155 25.69 -0.79 9.51
CA ASP A 155 25.18 -0.53 10.87
C ASP A 155 24.28 -1.67 11.40
N GLN A 156 23.65 -2.47 10.54
CA GLN A 156 22.84 -3.63 10.95
C GLN A 156 23.72 -4.85 11.31
N GLU A 157 24.81 -5.09 10.56
CA GLU A 157 25.72 -6.22 10.84
C GLU A 157 26.50 -6.04 12.15
N VAL A 158 26.73 -4.79 12.59
CA VAL A 158 27.45 -4.48 13.86
C VAL A 158 26.56 -4.66 15.11
N ASN A 159 25.24 -4.64 14.96
CA ASN A 159 24.32 -4.76 16.09
C ASN A 159 23.79 -6.19 16.33
N ASP A 160 24.14 -7.15 15.47
CA ASP A 160 23.74 -8.55 15.60
C ASP A 160 24.85 -9.46 16.23
N ASP A 161 26.00 -8.90 16.67
CA ASP A 161 27.06 -9.54 17.44
C ASP A 161 26.98 -9.13 18.92
#